data_69a8894012e88084ad4bcf557fc3dc41
#
_entry.id   69a8894012e88084ad4bcf557fc3dc41
#
_cell.length_a   1.000
_cell.length_b   1.000
_cell.length_c   1.000
_cell.angle_alpha   90.00
_cell.angle_beta   90.00
_cell.angle_gamma   90.00
#
_symmetry.space_group_name_H-M   'P 1'
#
loop_
_entity.id
_entity.type
_entity.pdbx_description
1 polymer ?
#
loop_
_entity_poly.entity_id
_entity_poly.type
_entity_poly.pdbx_seq_one_letter_code
_entity_poly.pdbx_strand_id
1 'polypeptide(L)'
;MIDYTGAKPVSLPHRMENNFSFDAEELLSLITNKTRLIILNSPANPTGGVVPYEELKKLADGLEKFPNLFILSDEIYSRILFDEHKHHSLKSFSQISDRVIVLDGWSKTYAMTGWRLGYGIFPKSIFNYAEKLAINCHSCVNSSSQYAGIEALNGSQKYVEDMIKEFNLRRIF
;
A
#
# COMPACT_ATOMS: atom_id res chain seq x y z
N MET A 1 14.33 5.53 -7.86
CA MET A 1 14.25 4.07 -8.10
C MET A 1 13.69 3.73 -9.47
N ILE A 2 12.58 4.34 -9.94
CA ILE A 2 12.00 4.04 -11.27
C ILE A 2 13.03 4.26 -12.38
N ASP A 3 13.70 5.41 -12.41
CA ASP A 3 14.72 5.74 -13.43
C ASP A 3 15.90 4.74 -13.43
N TYR A 4 16.25 4.19 -12.25
CA TYR A 4 17.30 3.18 -12.13
C TYR A 4 16.99 1.91 -12.94
N THR A 5 15.71 1.59 -13.14
CA THR A 5 15.27 0.44 -13.94
C THR A 5 15.16 0.77 -15.44
N GLY A 6 15.44 2.01 -15.84
CA GLY A 6 15.24 2.50 -17.20
C GLY A 6 13.79 2.82 -17.57
N ALA A 7 12.86 2.69 -16.62
CA ALA A 7 11.47 3.07 -16.80
C ALA A 7 11.27 4.59 -16.65
N LYS A 8 10.22 5.12 -17.29
CA LYS A 8 9.84 6.53 -17.16
C LYS A 8 8.67 6.64 -16.17
N PRO A 9 8.78 7.47 -15.11
CA PRO A 9 7.66 7.75 -14.24
C PRO A 9 6.63 8.63 -14.97
N VAL A 10 5.35 8.30 -14.79
CA VAL A 10 4.22 9.14 -15.18
C VAL A 10 3.50 9.49 -13.89
N SER A 11 3.45 10.78 -13.57
CA SER A 11 2.85 11.24 -12.31
C SER A 11 1.35 11.39 -12.45
N LEU A 12 0.63 10.91 -11.43
CA LEU A 12 -0.79 11.19 -11.23
C LEU A 12 -0.91 12.18 -10.06
N PRO A 13 -1.34 13.43 -10.30
CA PRO A 13 -1.43 14.42 -9.23
C PRO A 13 -2.58 14.11 -8.29
N HIS A 14 -2.31 14.16 -6.99
CA HIS A 14 -3.35 14.18 -5.95
C HIS A 14 -3.74 15.62 -5.68
N ARG A 15 -5.03 15.93 -5.76
CA ARG A 15 -5.55 17.29 -5.64
C ARG A 15 -6.35 17.47 -4.35
N MET A 16 -6.28 18.68 -3.79
CA MET A 16 -7.02 19.04 -2.58
C MET A 16 -8.53 18.91 -2.79
N GLU A 17 -9.00 19.27 -3.97
CA GLU A 17 -10.42 19.20 -4.34
C GLU A 17 -11.01 17.78 -4.24
N ASN A 18 -10.14 16.77 -4.39
CA ASN A 18 -10.50 15.35 -4.26
C ASN A 18 -10.04 14.78 -2.90
N ASN A 19 -9.85 15.61 -1.87
CA ASN A 19 -9.30 15.19 -0.58
C ASN A 19 -8.01 14.39 -0.71
N PHE A 20 -7.17 14.75 -1.68
CA PHE A 20 -5.93 14.07 -2.05
C PHE A 20 -6.10 12.58 -2.43
N SER A 21 -7.31 12.17 -2.80
CA SER A 21 -7.52 10.91 -3.51
C SER A 21 -7.12 11.05 -4.97
N PHE A 22 -6.86 9.95 -5.64
CA PHE A 22 -6.74 9.96 -7.10
C PHE A 22 -8.14 9.89 -7.76
N ASP A 23 -8.21 10.31 -9.01
CA ASP A 23 -9.32 10.07 -9.91
C ASP A 23 -9.01 8.82 -10.75
N ALA A 24 -9.89 7.82 -10.71
CA ALA A 24 -9.67 6.56 -11.39
C ALA A 24 -9.70 6.70 -12.92
N GLU A 25 -10.53 7.58 -13.47
CA GLU A 25 -10.61 7.81 -14.93
C GLU A 25 -9.35 8.52 -15.42
N GLU A 26 -8.85 9.52 -14.67
CA GLU A 26 -7.58 10.17 -14.96
C GLU A 26 -6.44 9.15 -14.96
N LEU A 27 -6.35 8.30 -13.92
CA LEU A 27 -5.34 7.25 -13.84
C LEU A 27 -5.43 6.31 -15.05
N LEU A 28 -6.61 5.82 -15.37
CA LEU A 28 -6.82 4.90 -16.49
C LEU A 28 -6.45 5.53 -17.83
N SER A 29 -6.66 6.83 -17.99
CA SER A 29 -6.29 7.57 -19.21
C SER A 29 -4.78 7.68 -19.44
N LEU A 30 -3.99 7.58 -18.36
CA LEU A 30 -2.52 7.61 -18.43
C LEU A 30 -1.90 6.25 -18.80
N ILE A 31 -2.69 5.17 -18.79
CA ILE A 31 -2.18 3.84 -19.08
C ILE A 31 -1.99 3.67 -20.58
N THR A 32 -0.84 3.14 -20.96
CA THR A 32 -0.49 2.79 -22.33
C THR A 32 -0.05 1.33 -22.41
N ASN A 33 0.16 0.82 -23.63
CA ASN A 33 0.72 -0.52 -23.85
C ASN A 33 2.16 -0.69 -23.30
N LYS A 34 2.81 0.41 -22.92
CA LYS A 34 4.15 0.42 -22.29
C LYS A 34 4.08 0.42 -20.76
N THR A 35 2.93 0.72 -20.17
CA THR A 35 2.76 0.74 -18.71
C THR A 35 2.92 -0.68 -18.16
N ARG A 36 3.74 -0.84 -17.13
CA ARG A 36 4.06 -2.13 -16.49
C ARG A 36 3.63 -2.20 -15.04
N LEU A 37 3.67 -1.06 -14.37
CA LEU A 37 3.41 -0.98 -12.93
C LEU A 37 2.68 0.33 -12.60
N ILE A 38 1.65 0.22 -11.79
CA ILE A 38 1.05 1.35 -11.06
C ILE A 38 1.53 1.27 -9.61
N ILE A 39 1.93 2.38 -9.02
CA ILE A 39 2.31 2.47 -7.61
C ILE A 39 1.30 3.40 -6.94
N LEU A 40 0.60 2.88 -5.94
CA LEU A 40 -0.39 3.61 -5.15
C LEU A 40 -0.02 3.51 -3.67
N ASN A 41 -0.20 4.63 -2.95
CA ASN A 41 -0.08 4.67 -1.51
C ASN A 41 -1.38 5.24 -0.92
N SER A 42 -2.13 4.40 -0.22
CA SER A 42 -3.36 4.80 0.46
C SER A 42 -3.61 3.96 1.71
N PRO A 43 -3.82 4.59 2.86
CA PRO A 43 -3.78 6.04 3.13
C PRO A 43 -2.43 6.67 2.79
N ALA A 44 -2.42 7.88 2.26
CA ALA A 44 -1.27 8.48 1.61
C ALA A 44 -0.35 9.27 2.57
N ASN A 45 0.94 9.15 2.40
CA ASN A 45 1.93 10.03 3.00
C ASN A 45 2.49 10.96 1.89
N PRO A 46 2.52 12.29 2.05
CA PRO A 46 2.27 13.06 3.30
C PRO A 46 0.84 13.60 3.44
N THR A 47 -0.05 13.39 2.48
CA THR A 47 -1.32 14.12 2.37
C THR A 47 -2.40 13.63 3.34
N GLY A 48 -2.32 12.38 3.80
CA GLY A 48 -3.38 11.73 4.58
C GLY A 48 -4.61 11.31 3.76
N GLY A 49 -4.58 11.50 2.45
CA GLY A 49 -5.69 11.13 1.57
C GLY A 49 -6.01 9.63 1.63
N VAL A 50 -7.29 9.30 1.73
CA VAL A 50 -7.81 7.93 1.72
C VAL A 50 -8.64 7.74 0.47
N VAL A 51 -8.29 6.74 -0.33
CA VAL A 51 -9.03 6.48 -1.58
C VAL A 51 -10.37 5.84 -1.28
N PRO A 52 -11.49 6.42 -1.74
CA PRO A 52 -12.83 5.84 -1.56
C PRO A 52 -12.98 4.50 -2.27
N TYR A 53 -13.84 3.64 -1.73
CA TYR A 53 -14.15 2.33 -2.33
C TYR A 53 -14.57 2.43 -3.80
N GLU A 54 -15.39 3.43 -4.13
CA GLU A 54 -15.91 3.61 -5.49
C GLU A 54 -14.80 3.93 -6.51
N GLU A 55 -13.78 4.70 -6.10
CA GLU A 55 -12.63 4.97 -6.98
C GLU A 55 -11.74 3.73 -7.15
N LEU A 56 -11.54 2.95 -6.08
CA LEU A 56 -10.83 1.67 -6.17
C LEU A 56 -11.59 0.67 -7.06
N LYS A 57 -12.92 0.64 -6.94
CA LYS A 57 -13.77 -0.23 -7.78
C LYS A 57 -13.70 0.17 -9.25
N LYS A 58 -13.86 1.46 -9.57
CA LYS A 58 -13.71 1.97 -10.96
C LYS A 58 -12.34 1.60 -11.53
N LEU A 59 -11.28 1.80 -10.73
CA LEU A 59 -9.93 1.44 -11.13
C LEU A 59 -9.82 -0.07 -11.40
N ALA A 60 -10.30 -0.90 -10.49
CA ALA A 60 -10.24 -2.36 -10.63
C ALA A 60 -10.97 -2.85 -11.90
N ASP A 61 -12.18 -2.32 -12.14
CA ASP A 61 -12.99 -2.64 -13.32
C ASP A 61 -12.28 -2.18 -14.62
N GLY A 62 -11.70 -0.97 -14.61
CA GLY A 62 -10.97 -0.43 -15.76
C GLY A 62 -9.68 -1.20 -16.07
N LEU A 63 -9.02 -1.75 -15.04
CA LEU A 63 -7.77 -2.50 -15.18
C LEU A 63 -7.95 -3.90 -15.78
N GLU A 64 -9.16 -4.44 -15.87
CA GLU A 64 -9.40 -5.72 -16.55
C GLU A 64 -8.86 -5.73 -17.98
N LYS A 65 -8.88 -4.58 -18.66
CA LYS A 65 -8.38 -4.40 -20.03
C LYS A 65 -6.85 -4.49 -20.15
N PHE A 66 -6.13 -4.50 -19.03
CA PHE A 66 -4.66 -4.46 -18.98
C PHE A 66 -4.09 -5.65 -18.21
N PRO A 67 -4.20 -6.90 -18.74
CA PRO A 67 -3.88 -8.13 -17.99
C PRO A 67 -2.41 -8.28 -17.61
N ASN A 68 -1.50 -7.57 -18.28
CA ASN A 68 -0.05 -7.64 -18.02
C ASN A 68 0.48 -6.51 -17.13
N LEU A 69 -0.41 -5.68 -16.56
CA LEU A 69 -0.05 -4.56 -15.72
C LEU A 69 -0.16 -4.98 -14.25
N PHE A 70 0.90 -4.75 -13.48
CA PHE A 70 0.93 -4.97 -12.04
C PHE A 70 0.57 -3.70 -11.28
N ILE A 71 0.02 -3.88 -10.09
CA ILE A 71 -0.28 -2.80 -9.16
C ILE A 71 0.49 -3.05 -7.86
N LEU A 72 1.29 -2.09 -7.43
CA LEU A 72 1.89 -2.06 -6.11
C LEU A 72 1.06 -1.15 -5.23
N SER A 73 0.40 -1.73 -4.24
CA SER A 73 -0.43 -1.04 -3.25
C SER A 73 0.34 -0.96 -1.94
N ASP A 74 0.83 0.22 -1.61
CA ASP A 74 1.46 0.49 -0.33
C ASP A 74 0.37 0.86 0.68
N GLU A 75 0.08 -0.08 1.58
CA GLU A 75 -1.01 -0.02 2.55
C GLU A 75 -0.52 0.17 3.99
N ILE A 76 0.73 0.65 4.16
CA ILE A 76 1.41 0.76 5.45
C ILE A 76 0.63 1.55 6.51
N TYR A 77 -0.30 2.42 6.11
CA TYR A 77 -1.16 3.21 6.98
C TYR A 77 -2.59 2.68 7.09
N SER A 78 -2.87 1.45 6.61
CA SER A 78 -4.21 0.84 6.51
C SER A 78 -5.03 0.90 7.79
N ARG A 79 -4.39 0.90 8.96
CA ARG A 79 -5.04 0.94 10.28
C ARG A 79 -5.03 2.31 10.96
N ILE A 80 -4.31 3.30 10.42
CA ILE A 80 -4.25 4.66 10.98
C ILE A 80 -5.23 5.55 10.20
N LEU A 81 -6.49 5.48 10.58
CA LEU A 81 -7.60 6.16 9.92
C LEU A 81 -8.39 7.00 10.92
N PHE A 82 -8.97 8.08 10.42
CA PHE A 82 -9.77 9.02 11.18
C PHE A 82 -11.10 9.31 10.47
N ASP A 83 -12.05 9.93 11.15
CA ASP A 83 -13.29 10.47 10.55
C ASP A 83 -14.11 9.45 9.75
N GLU A 84 -14.36 8.28 10.33
CA GLU A 84 -15.18 7.22 9.70
C GLU A 84 -14.57 6.65 8.39
N HIS A 85 -13.37 7.07 7.98
CA HIS A 85 -12.70 6.51 6.82
C HIS A 85 -12.41 5.02 7.03
N LYS A 86 -12.57 4.26 5.94
CA LYS A 86 -12.26 2.82 5.91
C LYS A 86 -11.22 2.56 4.83
N HIS A 87 -10.25 1.71 5.17
CA HIS A 87 -9.31 1.22 4.18
C HIS A 87 -9.92 0.06 3.39
N HIS A 88 -9.74 0.10 2.09
CA HIS A 88 -10.08 -0.98 1.18
C HIS A 88 -8.85 -1.37 0.39
N SER A 89 -8.43 -2.62 0.50
CA SER A 89 -7.29 -3.12 -0.26
C SER A 89 -7.66 -3.43 -1.70
N LEU A 90 -6.83 -3.01 -2.66
CA LEU A 90 -6.99 -3.44 -4.06
C LEU A 90 -6.88 -4.96 -4.23
N LYS A 91 -6.24 -5.65 -3.30
CA LYS A 91 -6.15 -7.11 -3.27
C LYS A 91 -7.51 -7.80 -3.11
N SER A 92 -8.51 -7.10 -2.58
CA SER A 92 -9.87 -7.65 -2.40
C SER A 92 -10.70 -7.73 -3.68
N PHE A 93 -10.29 -7.03 -4.74
CA PHE A 93 -10.97 -7.05 -6.03
C PHE A 93 -10.51 -8.26 -6.86
N SER A 94 -11.35 -9.28 -6.96
CA SER A 94 -11.01 -10.58 -7.57
C SER A 94 -10.49 -10.49 -9.00
N GLN A 95 -11.01 -9.54 -9.80
CA GLN A 95 -10.65 -9.34 -11.21
C GLN A 95 -9.20 -8.87 -11.42
N ILE A 96 -8.54 -8.32 -10.41
CA ILE A 96 -7.16 -7.85 -10.51
C ILE A 96 -6.25 -8.45 -9.42
N SER A 97 -6.80 -9.20 -8.48
CA SER A 97 -6.10 -9.70 -7.30
C SER A 97 -4.80 -10.47 -7.62
N ASP A 98 -4.76 -11.20 -8.72
CA ASP A 98 -3.60 -11.96 -9.17
C ASP A 98 -2.43 -11.10 -9.67
N ARG A 99 -2.59 -9.78 -9.74
CA ARG A 99 -1.61 -8.79 -10.21
C ARG A 99 -1.32 -7.70 -9.18
N VAL A 100 -1.97 -7.74 -8.03
CA VAL A 100 -1.74 -6.77 -6.95
C VAL A 100 -0.63 -7.25 -6.03
N ILE A 101 0.37 -6.41 -5.86
CA ILE A 101 1.41 -6.51 -4.83
C ILE A 101 0.98 -5.62 -3.68
N VAL A 102 0.83 -6.18 -2.48
CA VAL A 102 0.55 -5.38 -1.27
C VAL A 102 1.83 -5.23 -0.47
N LEU A 103 2.14 -4.01 -0.08
CA LEU A 103 3.19 -3.73 0.90
C LEU A 103 2.55 -3.24 2.20
N ASP A 104 2.95 -3.82 3.31
CA ASP A 104 2.54 -3.41 4.64
C ASP A 104 3.61 -3.79 5.66
N GLY A 105 3.41 -3.46 6.92
CA GLY A 105 4.37 -3.79 7.97
C GLY A 105 4.01 -3.22 9.33
N TRP A 106 4.92 -3.42 10.26
CA TRP A 106 4.73 -3.07 11.67
C TRP A 106 5.10 -1.63 12.01
N SER A 107 5.86 -0.98 11.10
CA SER A 107 6.48 0.33 11.36
C SER A 107 5.49 1.39 11.84
N LYS A 108 4.29 1.43 11.28
CA LYS A 108 3.31 2.49 11.55
C LYS A 108 2.24 2.02 12.52
N THR A 109 1.51 0.99 12.17
CA THR A 109 0.44 0.43 13.00
C THR A 109 0.88 0.09 14.43
N TYR A 110 2.08 -0.44 14.57
CA TYR A 110 2.61 -0.89 15.87
C TYR A 110 3.73 0.01 16.42
N ALA A 111 3.93 1.20 15.84
CA ALA A 111 5.01 2.13 16.22
C ALA A 111 6.41 1.48 16.23
N MET A 112 6.65 0.51 15.33
CA MET A 112 7.86 -0.32 15.28
C MET A 112 8.82 0.11 14.16
N THR A 113 8.98 1.40 13.90
CA THR A 113 9.84 1.90 12.80
C THR A 113 11.30 1.45 12.92
N GLY A 114 11.85 1.44 14.13
CA GLY A 114 13.23 1.02 14.42
C GLY A 114 13.46 -0.49 14.30
N TRP A 115 12.42 -1.30 14.36
CA TRP A 115 12.51 -2.77 14.27
C TRP A 115 12.75 -3.28 12.85
N ARG A 116 12.56 -2.45 11.84
CA ARG A 116 12.80 -2.76 10.42
C ARG A 116 12.07 -4.01 9.93
N LEU A 117 10.78 -4.14 10.27
CA LEU A 117 9.95 -5.29 9.94
C LEU A 117 8.79 -4.86 9.02
N GLY A 118 8.69 -5.48 7.87
CA GLY A 118 7.64 -5.30 6.89
C GLY A 118 7.45 -6.56 6.06
N TYR A 119 6.41 -6.60 5.27
CA TYR A 119 6.13 -7.72 4.38
C TYR A 119 5.52 -7.24 3.06
N GLY A 120 5.65 -8.09 2.06
CA GLY A 120 4.96 -7.92 0.77
C GLY A 120 4.18 -9.18 0.42
N ILE A 121 2.96 -9.00 -0.07
CA ILE A 121 2.13 -10.08 -0.63
C ILE A 121 2.27 -9.99 -2.14
N PHE A 122 2.94 -10.97 -2.74
CA PHE A 122 3.24 -10.97 -4.16
C PHE A 122 2.37 -11.95 -4.94
N PRO A 123 2.01 -11.61 -6.19
CA PRO A 123 1.46 -12.57 -7.15
C PRO A 123 2.38 -13.78 -7.35
N LYS A 124 1.78 -14.96 -7.49
CA LYS A 124 2.56 -16.20 -7.71
C LYS A 124 3.50 -16.12 -8.91
N SER A 125 3.10 -15.41 -9.96
CA SER A 125 3.87 -15.24 -11.20
C SER A 125 5.22 -14.54 -11.00
N ILE A 126 5.35 -13.69 -9.97
CA ILE A 126 6.57 -12.92 -9.71
C ILE A 126 7.20 -13.22 -8.34
N PHE A 127 6.56 -14.06 -7.53
CA PHE A 127 7.01 -14.36 -6.16
C PHE A 127 8.47 -14.80 -6.09
N ASN A 128 8.85 -15.79 -6.90
CA ASN A 128 10.21 -16.33 -6.88
C ASN A 128 11.29 -15.27 -7.23
N TYR A 129 10.95 -14.32 -8.11
CA TYR A 129 11.87 -13.22 -8.46
C TYR A 129 11.99 -12.23 -7.31
N ALA A 130 10.86 -11.89 -6.65
CA ALA A 130 10.85 -11.01 -5.50
C ALA A 130 11.62 -11.61 -4.31
N GLU A 131 11.39 -12.91 -4.02
CA GLU A 131 12.11 -13.65 -2.98
C GLU A 131 13.62 -13.66 -3.23
N LYS A 132 14.04 -14.03 -4.45
CA LYS A 132 15.45 -14.04 -4.82
C LYS A 132 16.09 -12.68 -4.67
N LEU A 133 15.37 -11.60 -5.05
CA LEU A 133 15.86 -10.24 -4.91
C LEU A 133 15.98 -9.86 -3.42
N ALA A 134 14.98 -10.19 -2.61
CA ALA A 134 14.97 -9.90 -1.18
C ALA A 134 16.15 -10.61 -0.47
N ILE A 135 16.39 -11.88 -0.74
CA ILE A 135 17.50 -12.63 -0.18
C ILE A 135 18.85 -11.96 -0.52
N ASN A 136 19.03 -11.53 -1.76
CA ASN A 136 20.29 -10.92 -2.21
C ASN A 136 20.48 -9.48 -1.73
N CYS A 137 19.39 -8.73 -1.52
CA CYS A 137 19.47 -7.32 -1.09
C CYS A 137 19.42 -7.15 0.42
N HIS A 138 18.70 -8.03 1.13
CA HIS A 138 18.38 -7.86 2.56
C HIS A 138 18.79 -9.05 3.42
N SER A 139 19.13 -10.18 2.84
CA SER A 139 19.34 -11.48 3.51
C SER A 139 18.09 -11.95 4.25
N CYS A 140 17.92 -11.56 5.51
CA CYS A 140 16.74 -11.86 6.29
C CYS A 140 16.48 -10.75 7.33
N VAL A 141 15.27 -10.73 7.84
CA VAL A 141 14.90 -9.87 8.97
C VAL A 141 15.51 -10.44 10.25
N ASN A 142 15.97 -9.58 11.14
CA ASN A 142 16.48 -9.94 12.45
C ASN A 142 15.47 -10.83 13.21
N SER A 143 15.95 -11.92 13.80
CA SER A 143 15.10 -12.91 14.49
C SER A 143 14.29 -12.30 15.64
N SER A 144 14.90 -11.44 16.46
CA SER A 144 14.18 -10.77 17.55
C SER A 144 13.01 -9.92 17.04
N SER A 145 13.21 -9.24 15.90
CA SER A 145 12.14 -8.47 15.26
C SER A 145 10.99 -9.36 14.76
N GLN A 146 11.29 -10.56 14.26
CA GLN A 146 10.26 -11.49 13.82
C GLN A 146 9.39 -11.97 14.99
N TYR A 147 9.99 -12.33 16.12
CA TYR A 147 9.26 -12.71 17.33
C TYR A 147 8.42 -11.54 17.89
N ALA A 148 8.99 -10.34 17.91
CA ALA A 148 8.24 -9.14 18.30
C ALA A 148 7.05 -8.88 17.36
N GLY A 149 7.22 -9.11 16.06
CA GLY A 149 6.16 -9.00 15.06
C GLY A 149 5.02 -9.99 15.28
N ILE A 150 5.35 -11.23 15.66
CA ILE A 150 4.35 -12.25 16.01
C ILE A 150 3.52 -11.80 17.21
N GLU A 151 4.17 -11.31 18.27
CA GLU A 151 3.49 -10.80 19.45
C GLU A 151 2.62 -9.57 19.12
N ALA A 152 3.10 -8.65 18.29
CA ALA A 152 2.33 -7.49 17.88
C ALA A 152 1.04 -7.86 17.14
N LEU A 153 1.05 -8.95 16.36
CA LEU A 153 -0.15 -9.45 15.65
C LEU A 153 -1.11 -10.19 16.55
N ASN A 154 -0.60 -11.03 17.45
CA ASN A 154 -1.39 -11.94 18.27
C ASN A 154 -1.78 -11.34 19.62
N GLY A 155 -1.05 -10.36 20.09
CA GLY A 155 -1.27 -9.67 21.35
C GLY A 155 -2.44 -8.70 21.32
N SER A 156 -2.63 -7.99 22.43
CA SER A 156 -3.70 -7.00 22.54
C SER A 156 -3.56 -5.87 21.54
N GLN A 157 -4.61 -5.63 20.78
CA GLN A 157 -4.68 -4.51 19.83
C GLN A 157 -5.06 -3.18 20.49
N LYS A 158 -5.37 -3.19 21.78
CA LYS A 158 -5.75 -1.99 22.54
C LYS A 158 -4.71 -0.88 22.44
N TYR A 159 -3.43 -1.21 22.43
CA TYR A 159 -2.35 -0.21 22.31
C TYR A 159 -2.38 0.54 20.97
N VAL A 160 -2.74 -0.17 19.89
CA VAL A 160 -2.93 0.44 18.56
C VAL A 160 -4.13 1.40 18.58
N GLU A 161 -5.25 0.95 19.15
CA GLU A 161 -6.46 1.75 19.28
C GLU A 161 -6.23 3.01 20.13
N ASP A 162 -5.54 2.89 21.24
CA ASP A 162 -5.23 4.02 22.14
C ASP A 162 -4.28 5.01 21.43
N MET A 163 -3.28 4.54 20.70
CA MET A 163 -2.40 5.38 19.89
C MET A 163 -3.18 6.15 18.82
N ILE A 164 -4.11 5.50 18.11
CA ILE A 164 -4.93 6.14 17.07
C ILE A 164 -5.84 7.21 17.69
N LYS A 165 -6.43 6.94 18.85
CA LYS A 165 -7.22 7.94 19.59
C LYS A 165 -6.39 9.15 19.96
N GLU A 166 -5.18 8.95 20.43
CA GLU A 166 -4.27 10.05 20.78
C GLU A 166 -3.87 10.86 19.55
N PHE A 167 -3.55 10.22 18.44
CA PHE A 167 -3.30 10.93 17.17
C PHE A 167 -4.52 11.75 16.72
N ASN A 168 -5.72 11.18 16.87
CA ASN A 168 -6.94 11.90 16.51
C ASN A 168 -7.16 13.14 17.38
N LEU A 169 -6.91 13.06 18.69
CA LEU A 169 -6.99 14.21 19.59
C LEU A 169 -6.00 15.30 19.19
N ARG A 170 -4.76 14.93 18.86
CA ARG A 170 -3.72 15.90 18.49
C ARG A 170 -3.92 16.59 17.16
N ARG A 171 -4.53 15.92 16.18
CA ARG A 171 -4.78 16.52 14.86
C ARG A 171 -5.93 17.54 14.86
N ILE A 172 -6.82 17.51 15.87
CA ILE A 172 -7.96 18.42 15.99
C ILE A 172 -7.52 19.77 16.63
N PHE A 173 -6.33 19.81 17.22
CA PHE A 173 -5.72 21.03 17.76
C PHE A 173 -5.13 21.88 16.64
#